data_c54dd6df51b695acba4d6613dcd90065
#
_entry.id   c54dd6df51b695acba4d6613dcd90065
#
_cell.length_a   1.000
_cell.length_b   1.000
_cell.length_c   1.000
_cell.angle_alpha   90.00
_cell.angle_beta   90.00
_cell.angle_gamma   90.00
#
_symmetry.space_group_name_H-M   'P 1'
#
loop_
_entity.id
_entity.type
_entity.pdbx_description
1 polymer ?
#
loop_
_entity_poly.entity_id
_entity_poly.type
_entity_poly.pdbx_seq_one_letter_code
_entity_poly.pdbx_strand_id
1 'polypeptide(L)'
;MTPLSPRLLKGGLVQVDPDTAKVLRLIALQYNPDTLTRTLQVQATTSDGGGDRSEALRLKGTAIETIKLEAEIDATERLDDPAANPDAVALGIHPQLAALEELVHPRADDLQANDTLAASGVLEVLPLEAPLTLFVWSKQRVVPVRVTDLSVTEEAFDAALNPIRAKVSIGLRVLSVDDLGFHHRGGTLFMAYLRNKESLAARAAAVPLSDLGVQSI
;
A
#
# COMPACT_ATOMS: atom_id res chain seq x y z
N MET A 1 -21.81 -19.20 -28.28
CA MET A 1 -20.65 -18.35 -27.96
C MET A 1 -20.90 -17.78 -26.59
N THR A 2 -20.22 -18.30 -25.56
CA THR A 2 -20.29 -17.74 -24.21
C THR A 2 -19.58 -16.39 -24.22
N PRO A 3 -20.21 -15.28 -23.81
CA PRO A 3 -19.53 -14.01 -23.72
C PRO A 3 -18.39 -14.18 -22.70
N LEU A 4 -17.16 -14.03 -23.18
CA LEU A 4 -15.98 -13.95 -22.30
C LEU A 4 -16.17 -12.70 -21.44
N SER A 5 -16.58 -12.88 -20.19
CA SER A 5 -16.57 -11.79 -19.22
C SER A 5 -15.16 -11.20 -19.17
N PRO A 6 -15.00 -9.88 -19.31
CA PRO A 6 -13.69 -9.27 -19.25
C PRO A 6 -13.05 -9.63 -17.89
N ARG A 7 -11.82 -10.17 -17.94
CA ARG A 7 -11.07 -10.50 -16.73
C ARG A 7 -10.72 -9.21 -16.01
N LEU A 8 -11.41 -8.92 -14.92
CA LEU A 8 -11.15 -7.76 -14.10
C LEU A 8 -9.77 -7.87 -13.43
N LEU A 9 -8.97 -6.83 -13.56
CA LEU A 9 -7.72 -6.72 -12.81
C LEU A 9 -8.06 -6.40 -11.35
N LYS A 10 -7.36 -7.07 -10.44
CA LYS A 10 -7.49 -6.83 -9.00
C LYS A 10 -6.32 -5.99 -8.52
N GLY A 11 -6.61 -5.01 -7.67
CA GLY A 11 -5.61 -4.33 -6.88
C GLY A 11 -5.07 -5.24 -5.78
N GLY A 12 -3.92 -4.90 -5.19
CA GLY A 12 -3.36 -5.70 -4.10
C GLY A 12 -2.07 -5.17 -3.53
N LEU A 13 -1.59 -5.88 -2.52
CA LEU A 13 -0.31 -5.66 -1.86
C LEU A 13 0.63 -6.84 -2.17
N VAL A 14 1.88 -6.52 -2.47
CA VAL A 14 2.90 -7.50 -2.81
C VAL A 14 4.11 -7.25 -1.93
N GLN A 15 4.48 -8.24 -1.13
CA GLN A 15 5.76 -8.22 -0.41
C GLN A 15 6.85 -8.82 -1.29
N VAL A 16 7.94 -8.11 -1.40
CA VAL A 16 9.11 -8.55 -2.15
C VAL A 16 10.37 -8.43 -1.31
N ASP A 17 11.27 -9.30 -1.55
CA ASP A 17 12.64 -9.18 -1.06
C ASP A 17 13.33 -8.02 -1.80
N PRO A 18 13.86 -7.01 -1.10
CA PRO A 18 14.40 -5.81 -1.73
C PRO A 18 15.64 -6.10 -2.58
N ASP A 19 16.44 -7.10 -2.23
CA ASP A 19 17.69 -7.42 -2.90
C ASP A 19 17.47 -8.32 -4.13
N THR A 20 16.71 -9.40 -3.95
CA THR A 20 16.52 -10.43 -4.98
C THR A 20 15.31 -10.18 -5.88
N ALA A 21 14.39 -9.28 -5.52
CA ALA A 21 13.08 -9.06 -6.16
C ALA A 21 12.14 -10.26 -6.10
N LYS A 22 12.46 -11.28 -5.31
CA LYS A 22 11.59 -12.43 -5.14
C LYS A 22 10.29 -11.99 -4.47
N VAL A 23 9.16 -12.39 -5.07
CA VAL A 23 7.86 -12.22 -4.43
C VAL A 23 7.78 -13.18 -3.24
N LEU A 24 7.61 -12.60 -2.05
CA LEU A 24 7.46 -13.33 -0.79
C LEU A 24 5.99 -13.63 -0.52
N ARG A 25 5.12 -12.64 -0.78
CA ARG A 25 3.68 -12.76 -0.56
C ARG A 25 2.91 -11.87 -1.55
N LEU A 26 1.76 -12.34 -1.97
CA LEU A 26 0.81 -11.59 -2.79
C LEU A 26 -0.55 -11.61 -2.11
N ILE A 27 -1.09 -10.44 -1.79
CA ILE A 27 -2.41 -10.24 -1.21
C ILE A 27 -3.25 -9.48 -2.22
N ALA A 28 -4.02 -10.22 -3.03
CA ALA A 28 -4.96 -9.61 -3.96
C ALA A 28 -6.25 -9.24 -3.21
N LEU A 29 -6.79 -8.05 -3.49
CA LEU A 29 -8.10 -7.67 -2.99
C LEU A 29 -9.16 -8.57 -3.62
N GLN A 30 -10.07 -9.08 -2.80
CA GLN A 30 -11.16 -9.94 -3.31
C GLN A 30 -12.07 -9.15 -4.24
N TYR A 31 -12.45 -7.96 -3.79
CA TYR A 31 -13.18 -6.96 -4.56
C TYR A 31 -12.34 -5.69 -4.63
N ASN A 32 -12.33 -5.02 -5.79
CA ASN A 32 -11.72 -3.71 -5.87
C ASN A 32 -12.65 -2.71 -5.17
N PRO A 33 -12.16 -1.88 -4.24
CA PRO A 33 -12.96 -0.86 -3.61
C PRO A 33 -13.48 0.17 -4.62
N ASP A 34 -14.70 0.66 -4.41
CA ASP A 34 -15.30 1.70 -5.24
C ASP A 34 -14.53 3.02 -5.16
N THR A 35 -13.92 3.28 -4.02
CA THR A 35 -13.18 4.51 -3.75
C THR A 35 -11.77 4.24 -3.27
N LEU A 36 -10.84 5.07 -3.74
CA LEU A 36 -9.46 5.10 -3.28
C LEU A 36 -9.08 6.56 -3.07
N THR A 37 -8.85 6.94 -1.83
CA THR A 37 -8.48 8.31 -1.47
C THR A 37 -6.98 8.46 -1.44
N ARG A 38 -6.47 9.52 -2.08
CA ARG A 38 -5.05 9.87 -2.07
C ARG A 38 -4.90 11.29 -1.58
N THR A 39 -4.00 11.48 -0.62
CA THR A 39 -3.63 12.80 -0.10
C THR A 39 -2.15 13.02 -0.35
N LEU A 40 -1.80 14.16 -0.95
CA LEU A 40 -0.43 14.58 -1.21
C LEU A 40 -0.14 15.82 -0.36
N GLN A 41 0.74 15.67 0.62
CA GLN A 41 1.20 16.76 1.46
C GLN A 41 2.48 17.34 0.87
N VAL A 42 2.41 18.59 0.41
CA VAL A 42 3.56 19.31 -0.16
C VAL A 42 4.59 19.58 0.92
N GLN A 43 5.85 19.28 0.61
CA GLN A 43 6.99 19.64 1.44
C GLN A 43 7.62 20.94 0.92
N ALA A 44 7.13 22.07 1.44
CA ALA A 44 7.73 23.37 1.19
C ALA A 44 8.79 23.70 2.25
N THR A 45 9.78 24.51 1.89
CA THR A 45 10.68 25.11 2.87
C THR A 45 9.90 26.13 3.70
N THR A 46 9.76 25.86 5.01
CA THR A 46 9.30 26.86 5.96
C THR A 46 10.52 27.67 6.40
N SER A 47 10.57 28.96 6.05
CA SER A 47 11.57 29.86 6.59
C SER A 47 11.23 30.16 8.06
N ASP A 48 11.85 29.44 8.99
CA ASP A 48 11.89 29.83 10.41
C ASP A 48 12.88 30.97 10.60
N GLY A 49 12.47 32.19 10.30
CA GLY A 49 13.25 33.40 10.56
C GLY A 49 13.42 34.26 9.31
N GLY A 50 12.59 35.31 9.21
CA GLY A 50 12.82 36.61 8.57
C GLY A 50 13.66 36.62 7.31
N GLY A 51 13.36 35.78 6.34
CA GLY A 51 14.17 35.63 5.16
C GLY A 51 13.36 35.69 3.86
N ASP A 52 14.02 35.82 2.86
CA ASP A 52 13.81 35.99 1.46
C ASP A 52 12.48 35.42 0.88
N ARG A 53 11.71 36.31 0.25
CA ARG A 53 10.54 36.02 -0.56
C ARG A 53 10.81 34.97 -1.67
N SER A 54 12.08 34.67 -1.96
CA SER A 54 12.51 33.71 -2.97
C SER A 54 12.26 32.26 -2.62
N GLU A 55 11.92 31.91 -1.35
CA GLU A 55 11.71 30.51 -0.91
C GLU A 55 10.28 30.00 -1.07
N ALA A 56 9.32 30.89 -1.33
CA ALA A 56 7.91 30.55 -1.42
C ALA A 56 7.58 29.48 -2.47
N LEU A 57 8.38 29.36 -3.52
CA LEU A 57 8.22 28.38 -4.60
C LEU A 57 9.18 27.19 -4.51
N ARG A 58 10.00 27.09 -3.46
CA ARG A 58 10.94 25.99 -3.30
C ARG A 58 10.29 24.79 -2.64
N LEU A 59 10.42 23.64 -3.28
CA LEU A 59 10.04 22.34 -2.72
C LEU A 59 11.27 21.71 -2.06
N LYS A 60 11.15 21.28 -0.80
CA LYS A 60 12.22 20.64 -0.04
C LYS A 60 12.46 19.18 -0.49
N GLY A 61 11.44 18.55 -1.07
CA GLY A 61 11.49 17.15 -1.50
C GLY A 61 10.20 16.75 -2.19
N THR A 62 10.02 15.45 -2.35
CA THR A 62 8.79 14.88 -2.92
C THR A 62 7.62 15.03 -1.94
N ALA A 63 6.41 15.22 -2.45
CA ALA A 63 5.22 15.26 -1.60
C ALA A 63 5.05 13.92 -0.84
N ILE A 64 4.67 13.99 0.43
CA ILE A 64 4.28 12.81 1.19
C ILE A 64 2.91 12.36 0.69
N GLU A 65 2.86 11.21 0.07
CA GLU A 65 1.62 10.64 -0.47
C GLU A 65 1.07 9.58 0.49
N THR A 66 -0.18 9.72 0.88
CA THR A 66 -0.93 8.70 1.63
C THR A 66 -2.09 8.19 0.80
N ILE A 67 -2.38 6.91 0.92
CA ILE A 67 -3.46 6.23 0.23
C ILE A 67 -4.34 5.58 1.28
N LYS A 68 -5.66 5.77 1.18
CA LYS A 68 -6.65 5.10 2.02
C LYS A 68 -7.64 4.37 1.13
N LEU A 69 -7.97 3.15 1.53
CA LEU A 69 -8.96 2.31 0.85
C LEU A 69 -9.67 1.41 1.86
N GLU A 70 -10.87 0.98 1.52
CA GLU A 70 -11.61 -0.07 2.22
C GLU A 70 -11.67 -1.31 1.33
N ALA A 71 -11.28 -2.45 1.87
CA ALA A 71 -11.38 -3.75 1.23
C ALA A 71 -12.45 -4.58 1.92
N GLU A 72 -13.24 -5.32 1.17
CA GLU A 72 -14.19 -6.30 1.69
C GLU A 72 -13.65 -7.71 1.44
N ILE A 73 -13.78 -8.56 2.46
CA ILE A 73 -13.44 -9.98 2.39
C ILE A 73 -14.69 -10.76 2.77
N ASP A 74 -15.11 -11.67 1.89
CA ASP A 74 -16.33 -12.47 2.06
C ASP A 74 -16.04 -13.92 1.65
N ALA A 75 -16.37 -14.86 2.54
CA ALA A 75 -16.22 -16.29 2.28
C ALA A 75 -17.47 -16.91 1.65
N THR A 76 -18.58 -16.19 1.50
CA THR A 76 -19.88 -16.77 1.11
C THR A 76 -19.79 -17.60 -0.16
N GLU A 77 -19.16 -17.08 -1.24
CA GLU A 77 -18.99 -17.84 -2.48
C GLU A 77 -18.18 -19.13 -2.30
N ARG A 78 -17.21 -19.15 -1.37
CA ARG A 78 -16.39 -20.33 -1.08
C ARG A 78 -17.14 -21.33 -0.23
N LEU A 79 -18.03 -20.87 0.63
CA LEU A 79 -18.86 -21.70 1.47
C LEU A 79 -20.00 -22.39 0.69
N ASP A 80 -20.36 -21.89 -0.50
CA ASP A 80 -21.32 -22.55 -1.40
C ASP A 80 -20.78 -23.87 -1.98
N ASP A 81 -19.44 -24.05 -2.03
CA ASP A 81 -18.80 -25.33 -2.39
C ASP A 81 -17.80 -25.75 -1.28
N PRO A 82 -18.33 -26.36 -0.19
CA PRO A 82 -17.53 -26.77 0.96
C PRO A 82 -16.46 -27.81 0.62
N ALA A 83 -16.74 -28.68 -0.34
CA ALA A 83 -15.83 -29.76 -0.73
C ALA A 83 -14.56 -29.20 -1.44
N ALA A 84 -14.72 -28.15 -2.23
CA ALA A 84 -13.61 -27.48 -2.90
C ALA A 84 -12.87 -26.46 -1.98
N ASN A 85 -13.49 -26.06 -0.85
CA ASN A 85 -12.97 -25.01 0.03
C ASN A 85 -12.93 -25.43 1.51
N PRO A 86 -12.22 -26.51 1.87
CA PRO A 86 -12.21 -27.02 3.25
C PRO A 86 -11.67 -26.01 4.27
N ASP A 87 -10.70 -25.17 3.88
CA ASP A 87 -10.14 -24.14 4.75
C ASP A 87 -11.16 -23.04 5.05
N ALA A 88 -12.01 -22.67 4.09
CA ALA A 88 -13.05 -21.67 4.32
C ALA A 88 -14.11 -22.20 5.30
N VAL A 89 -14.41 -23.52 5.24
CA VAL A 89 -15.32 -24.18 6.18
C VAL A 89 -14.73 -24.27 7.58
N ALA A 90 -13.44 -24.57 7.69
CA ALA A 90 -12.79 -24.77 8.99
C ALA A 90 -12.39 -23.46 9.69
N LEU A 91 -12.02 -22.43 8.91
CA LEU A 91 -11.34 -21.24 9.41
C LEU A 91 -12.02 -19.92 8.98
N GLY A 92 -13.08 -19.97 8.16
CA GLY A 92 -13.69 -18.76 7.62
C GLY A 92 -12.69 -17.92 6.80
N ILE A 93 -12.59 -16.64 7.14
CA ILE A 93 -11.65 -15.68 6.53
C ILE A 93 -10.40 -15.41 7.38
N HIS A 94 -10.18 -16.13 8.47
CA HIS A 94 -8.99 -15.96 9.31
C HIS A 94 -7.68 -15.98 8.52
N PRO A 95 -7.46 -16.89 7.52
CA PRO A 95 -6.21 -16.87 6.75
C PRO A 95 -5.99 -15.59 5.96
N GLN A 96 -7.05 -14.96 5.44
CA GLN A 96 -6.97 -13.71 4.70
C GLN A 96 -6.70 -12.52 5.61
N LEU A 97 -7.34 -12.49 6.79
CA LEU A 97 -7.08 -11.47 7.81
C LEU A 97 -5.65 -11.56 8.32
N ALA A 98 -5.20 -12.76 8.71
CA ALA A 98 -3.82 -13.00 9.16
C ALA A 98 -2.78 -12.56 8.12
N ALA A 99 -3.05 -12.80 6.82
CA ALA A 99 -2.16 -12.36 5.76
C ALA A 99 -2.01 -10.83 5.68
N LEU A 100 -3.07 -10.08 6.00
CA LEU A 100 -3.03 -8.61 6.09
C LEU A 100 -2.37 -8.14 7.39
N GLU A 101 -2.66 -8.78 8.51
CA GLU A 101 -2.10 -8.45 9.81
C GLU A 101 -0.58 -8.67 9.86
N GLU A 102 -0.05 -9.68 9.17
CA GLU A 102 1.39 -9.88 9.04
C GLU A 102 2.13 -8.74 8.33
N LEU A 103 1.43 -7.84 7.62
CA LEU A 103 2.05 -6.64 7.03
C LEU A 103 2.46 -5.61 8.09
N VAL A 104 1.88 -5.69 9.29
CA VAL A 104 2.08 -4.71 10.37
C VAL A 104 2.78 -5.32 11.59
N HIS A 105 3.05 -6.62 11.57
CA HIS A 105 3.73 -7.32 12.65
C HIS A 105 5.13 -7.80 12.22
N PRO A 106 6.15 -7.69 13.09
CA PRO A 106 7.38 -8.44 12.94
C PRO A 106 7.08 -9.95 13.01
N ARG A 107 7.95 -10.75 12.42
CA ARG A 107 7.83 -12.21 12.56
C ARG A 107 8.10 -12.64 14.00
N ALA A 108 7.36 -13.64 14.46
CA ALA A 108 7.53 -14.16 15.82
C ALA A 108 8.95 -14.66 16.09
N ASP A 109 9.57 -15.36 15.13
CA ASP A 109 10.94 -15.84 15.22
C ASP A 109 11.95 -14.71 15.41
N ASP A 110 11.74 -13.59 14.71
CA ASP A 110 12.62 -12.42 14.78
C ASP A 110 12.50 -11.72 16.13
N LEU A 111 11.29 -11.63 16.70
CA LEU A 111 11.07 -11.11 18.04
C LEU A 111 11.77 -11.99 19.08
N GLN A 112 11.66 -13.32 18.95
CA GLN A 112 12.31 -14.27 19.86
C GLN A 112 13.82 -14.25 19.75
N ALA A 113 14.36 -14.10 18.52
CA ALA A 113 15.81 -13.96 18.31
C ALA A 113 16.33 -12.66 18.96
N ASN A 114 15.61 -11.55 18.83
CA ASN A 114 15.98 -10.29 19.47
C ASN A 114 15.96 -10.37 21.01
N ASP A 115 14.95 -11.03 21.58
CA ASP A 115 14.89 -11.25 23.03
C ASP A 115 16.08 -12.08 23.52
N THR A 116 16.43 -13.13 22.78
CA THR A 116 17.60 -13.98 23.09
C THR A 116 18.92 -13.19 23.03
N LEU A 117 19.10 -12.33 22.04
CA LEU A 117 20.27 -11.45 21.92
C LEU A 117 20.32 -10.44 23.07
N ALA A 118 19.21 -9.83 23.43
CA ALA A 118 19.12 -8.91 24.56
C ALA A 118 19.47 -9.61 25.87
N ALA A 119 18.98 -10.83 26.10
CA ALA A 119 19.30 -11.64 27.28
C ALA A 119 20.77 -12.04 27.35
N SER A 120 21.47 -12.16 26.22
CA SER A 120 22.91 -12.46 26.14
C SER A 120 23.82 -11.25 26.39
N GLY A 121 23.24 -10.06 26.67
CA GLY A 121 24.01 -8.84 26.96
C GLY A 121 24.40 -8.02 25.73
N VAL A 122 23.80 -8.28 24.55
CA VAL A 122 23.91 -7.41 23.38
C VAL A 122 23.14 -6.14 23.66
N LEU A 123 23.83 -5.00 23.76
CA LEU A 123 23.25 -3.72 24.16
C LEU A 123 22.52 -3.00 23.01
N GLU A 124 22.76 -3.38 21.77
CA GLU A 124 22.17 -2.76 20.59
C GLU A 124 21.43 -3.82 19.77
N VAL A 125 20.10 -3.80 19.87
CA VAL A 125 19.22 -4.60 19.02
C VAL A 125 18.72 -3.68 17.90
N LEU A 126 19.20 -3.91 16.68
CA LEU A 126 18.75 -3.16 15.53
C LEU A 126 17.28 -3.47 15.23
N PRO A 127 16.45 -2.44 14.93
CA PRO A 127 15.11 -2.67 14.45
C PRO A 127 15.13 -3.58 13.22
N LEU A 128 14.23 -4.56 13.20
CA LEU A 128 14.08 -5.47 12.08
C LEU A 128 13.56 -4.75 10.84
N GLU A 129 14.22 -4.97 9.71
CA GLU A 129 13.76 -4.46 8.44
C GLU A 129 12.65 -5.35 7.89
N ALA A 130 11.47 -4.76 7.66
CA ALA A 130 10.34 -5.46 7.07
C ALA A 130 10.56 -5.63 5.55
N PRO A 131 10.03 -6.70 4.94
CA PRO A 131 10.04 -6.85 3.49
C PRO A 131 9.42 -5.64 2.78
N LEU A 132 9.97 -5.29 1.61
CA LEU A 132 9.46 -4.19 0.81
C LEU A 132 8.03 -4.50 0.36
N THR A 133 7.07 -3.71 0.81
CA THR A 133 5.67 -3.83 0.42
C THR A 133 5.37 -2.89 -0.74
N LEU A 134 4.77 -3.42 -1.80
CA LEU A 134 4.32 -2.68 -2.97
C LEU A 134 2.80 -2.65 -3.01
N PHE A 135 2.22 -1.48 -3.23
CA PHE A 135 0.82 -1.34 -3.59
C PHE A 135 0.70 -1.34 -5.12
N VAL A 136 -0.03 -2.33 -5.63
CA VAL A 136 -0.26 -2.53 -7.06
C VAL A 136 -1.73 -2.27 -7.35
N TRP A 137 -2.03 -1.17 -8.08
CA TRP A 137 -3.41 -0.82 -8.46
C TRP A 137 -3.65 -0.99 -9.97
N SER A 138 -2.61 -0.79 -10.74
CA SER A 138 -2.60 -0.98 -12.19
C SER A 138 -1.16 -0.92 -12.67
N LYS A 139 -0.94 -1.11 -13.99
CA LYS A 139 0.38 -0.86 -14.59
C LYS A 139 0.90 0.57 -14.36
N GLN A 140 -0.01 1.52 -14.16
CA GLN A 140 0.33 2.94 -13.95
C GLN A 140 0.63 3.27 -12.49
N ARG A 141 0.28 2.38 -11.56
CA ARG A 141 0.48 2.61 -10.13
C ARG A 141 0.99 1.34 -9.45
N VAL A 142 2.29 1.23 -9.43
CA VAL A 142 3.06 0.26 -8.64
C VAL A 142 3.99 1.09 -7.77
N VAL A 143 3.72 1.15 -6.48
CA VAL A 143 4.44 2.05 -5.55
C VAL A 143 4.88 1.33 -4.29
N PRO A 144 6.09 1.62 -3.80
CA PRO A 144 6.52 1.12 -2.50
C PRO A 144 5.71 1.83 -1.41
N VAL A 145 5.23 1.06 -0.46
CA VAL A 145 4.38 1.57 0.62
C VAL A 145 4.76 0.98 1.97
N ARG A 146 4.41 1.69 3.02
CA ARG A 146 4.33 1.18 4.38
C ARG A 146 2.88 1.28 4.85
N VAL A 147 2.36 0.22 5.44
CA VAL A 147 1.06 0.26 6.12
C VAL A 147 1.19 1.17 7.34
N THR A 148 0.32 2.15 7.46
CA THR A 148 0.30 3.10 8.58
C THR A 148 -0.86 2.85 9.51
N ASP A 149 -1.92 2.27 8.98
CA ASP A 149 -3.16 2.00 9.69
C ASP A 149 -3.85 0.78 9.09
N LEU A 150 -4.30 -0.12 9.93
CA LEU A 150 -5.06 -1.31 9.55
C LEU A 150 -6.16 -1.51 10.57
N SER A 151 -7.42 -1.39 10.12
CA SER A 151 -8.59 -1.61 10.96
C SER A 151 -9.46 -2.70 10.33
N VAL A 152 -9.82 -3.69 11.12
CA VAL A 152 -10.64 -4.82 10.72
C VAL A 152 -11.97 -4.76 11.47
N THR A 153 -13.08 -4.80 10.73
CA THR A 153 -14.43 -4.94 11.29
C THR A 153 -15.01 -6.24 10.79
N GLU A 154 -15.09 -7.22 11.67
CA GLU A 154 -15.70 -8.51 11.38
C GLU A 154 -17.22 -8.39 11.52
N GLU A 155 -17.97 -8.77 10.47
CA GLU A 155 -19.41 -8.50 10.38
C GLU A 155 -20.30 -9.74 10.50
N ALA A 156 -19.80 -10.93 10.18
CA ALA A 156 -20.56 -12.18 10.22
C ALA A 156 -19.71 -13.35 10.68
N PHE A 157 -20.31 -14.28 11.41
CA PHE A 157 -19.61 -15.41 12.01
C PHE A 157 -20.39 -16.71 11.75
N ASP A 158 -19.67 -17.82 11.69
CA ASP A 158 -20.24 -19.15 11.70
C ASP A 158 -20.59 -19.62 13.14
N ALA A 159 -21.10 -20.84 13.26
CA ALA A 159 -21.46 -21.42 14.56
C ALA A 159 -20.23 -21.68 15.47
N ALA A 160 -19.03 -21.74 14.91
CA ALA A 160 -17.76 -21.90 15.62
C ALA A 160 -17.08 -20.55 15.92
N LEU A 161 -17.75 -19.43 15.61
CA LEU A 161 -17.25 -18.05 15.73
C LEU A 161 -16.11 -17.72 14.76
N ASN A 162 -15.97 -18.48 13.67
CA ASN A 162 -15.05 -18.04 12.60
C ASN A 162 -15.68 -16.89 11.82
N PRO A 163 -14.96 -15.81 11.53
CA PRO A 163 -15.49 -14.73 10.72
C PRO A 163 -15.71 -15.18 9.28
N ILE A 164 -16.87 -14.85 8.73
CA ILE A 164 -17.26 -15.15 7.34
C ILE A 164 -17.09 -13.92 6.47
N ARG A 165 -17.32 -12.72 7.02
CA ARG A 165 -17.20 -11.45 6.33
C ARG A 165 -16.49 -10.43 7.20
N ALA A 166 -15.65 -9.60 6.56
CA ALA A 166 -15.04 -8.45 7.21
C ALA A 166 -14.84 -7.29 6.24
N LYS A 167 -14.87 -6.08 6.80
CA LYS A 167 -14.39 -4.86 6.17
C LYS A 167 -13.03 -4.49 6.73
N VAL A 168 -12.10 -4.19 5.85
CA VAL A 168 -10.72 -3.84 6.23
C VAL A 168 -10.40 -2.46 5.68
N SER A 169 -10.19 -1.50 6.58
CA SER A 169 -9.68 -0.17 6.23
C SER A 169 -8.16 -0.20 6.27
N ILE A 170 -7.53 0.23 5.18
CA ILE A 170 -6.08 0.18 5.01
C ILE A 170 -5.56 1.58 4.73
N GLY A 171 -4.69 2.08 5.60
CA GLY A 171 -3.91 3.28 5.39
C GLY A 171 -2.49 2.94 4.94
N LEU A 172 -2.04 3.56 3.87
CA LEU A 172 -0.73 3.35 3.27
C LEU A 172 0.01 4.68 3.13
N ARG A 173 1.27 4.72 3.52
CA ARG A 173 2.18 5.81 3.16
C ARG A 173 3.09 5.34 2.02
N VAL A 174 3.11 6.10 0.93
CA VAL A 174 4.05 5.86 -0.16
C VAL A 174 5.46 6.24 0.30
N LEU A 175 6.40 5.33 0.11
CA LEU A 175 7.81 5.56 0.43
C LEU A 175 8.52 6.17 -0.77
N SER A 176 9.22 7.28 -0.54
CA SER A 176 9.95 8.02 -1.56
C SER A 176 11.44 7.68 -1.56
N VAL A 177 12.18 8.38 -2.40
CA VAL A 177 13.65 8.34 -2.38
C VAL A 177 14.24 8.97 -1.12
N ASP A 178 13.48 9.85 -0.45
CA ASP A 178 13.88 10.46 0.83
C ASP A 178 13.80 9.44 1.97
N ASP A 179 12.93 8.42 1.84
CA ASP A 179 12.77 7.34 2.83
C ASP A 179 13.75 6.17 2.56
N LEU A 180 13.93 5.76 1.29
CA LEU A 180 14.63 4.53 0.92
C LEU A 180 15.96 4.76 0.18
N GLY A 181 16.23 5.99 -0.26
CA GLY A 181 17.37 6.31 -1.12
C GLY A 181 17.20 5.87 -2.58
N PHE A 182 18.03 6.45 -3.47
CA PHE A 182 17.94 6.23 -4.93
C PHE A 182 18.36 4.82 -5.38
N HIS A 183 19.25 4.19 -4.64
CA HIS A 183 19.83 2.89 -4.99
C HIS A 183 19.01 1.71 -4.48
N HIS A 184 18.13 1.94 -3.50
CA HIS A 184 17.21 0.94 -3.01
C HIS A 184 16.14 0.63 -4.06
N ARG A 185 15.72 -0.63 -4.18
CA ARG A 185 14.67 -1.06 -5.13
C ARG A 185 13.39 -0.23 -5.02
N GLY A 186 12.93 0.03 -3.81
CA GLY A 186 11.75 0.88 -3.57
C GLY A 186 11.96 2.30 -4.10
N GLY A 187 13.12 2.91 -3.89
CA GLY A 187 13.45 4.22 -4.45
C GLY A 187 13.42 4.24 -5.98
N THR A 188 13.98 3.20 -6.62
CA THR A 188 13.92 3.04 -8.08
C THR A 188 12.47 2.92 -8.59
N LEU A 189 11.62 2.15 -7.90
CA LEU A 189 10.19 2.00 -8.25
C LEU A 189 9.43 3.32 -8.05
N PHE A 190 9.71 4.06 -6.98
CA PHE A 190 9.14 5.37 -6.76
C PHE A 190 9.52 6.36 -7.87
N MET A 191 10.79 6.38 -8.29
CA MET A 191 11.23 7.23 -9.41
C MET A 191 10.57 6.86 -10.73
N ALA A 192 10.38 5.57 -11.00
CA ALA A 192 9.61 5.11 -12.17
C ALA A 192 8.15 5.59 -12.12
N TYR A 193 7.53 5.52 -10.95
CA TYR A 193 6.17 6.02 -10.73
C TYR A 193 6.09 7.54 -10.95
N LEU A 194 7.05 8.32 -10.46
CA LEU A 194 7.08 9.76 -10.64
C LEU A 194 7.24 10.14 -12.11
N ARG A 195 8.17 9.51 -12.84
CA ARG A 195 8.36 9.72 -14.28
C ARG A 195 7.09 9.36 -15.07
N ASN A 196 6.39 8.30 -14.66
CA ASN A 196 5.13 7.94 -15.29
C ASN A 196 4.05 9.02 -15.07
N LYS A 197 3.97 9.62 -13.87
CA LYS A 197 3.08 10.77 -13.61
C LYS A 197 3.41 11.95 -14.53
N GLU A 198 4.69 12.28 -14.71
CA GLU A 198 5.14 13.35 -15.61
C GLU A 198 4.72 13.07 -17.07
N SER A 199 4.94 11.83 -17.52
CA SER A 199 4.51 11.39 -18.87
C SER A 199 2.98 11.47 -19.06
N LEU A 200 2.21 11.11 -18.04
CA LEU A 200 0.74 11.20 -18.09
C LEU A 200 0.27 12.66 -18.05
N ALA A 201 0.93 13.52 -17.27
CA ALA A 201 0.63 14.95 -17.23
C ALA A 201 0.85 15.61 -18.58
N ALA A 202 1.91 15.24 -19.30
CA ALA A 202 2.20 15.76 -20.65
C ALA A 202 1.13 15.34 -21.70
N ARG A 203 0.31 14.34 -21.39
CA ARG A 203 -0.81 13.90 -22.25
C ARG A 203 -2.15 14.57 -21.89
N ALA A 204 -2.22 15.31 -20.79
CA ALA A 204 -3.39 16.07 -20.44
C ALA A 204 -3.62 17.15 -21.51
N ALA A 205 -4.88 17.28 -21.99
CA ALA A 205 -5.21 18.24 -23.01
C ALA A 205 -4.84 19.66 -22.52
N ALA A 206 -4.17 20.43 -23.37
CA ALA A 206 -3.92 21.83 -23.10
C ALA A 206 -5.25 22.61 -23.17
N VAL A 207 -5.59 23.29 -22.11
CA VAL A 207 -6.73 24.20 -22.05
C VAL A 207 -6.21 25.61 -22.38
N PRO A 208 -6.78 26.30 -23.38
CA PRO A 208 -6.34 27.65 -23.71
C PRO A 208 -6.72 28.64 -22.61
N LEU A 209 -5.91 29.68 -22.42
CA LEU A 209 -6.15 30.72 -21.41
C LEU A 209 -7.52 31.40 -21.56
N SER A 210 -8.04 31.46 -22.77
CA SER A 210 -9.37 31.99 -23.07
C SER A 210 -10.48 31.29 -22.29
N ASP A 211 -10.35 29.97 -22.01
CA ASP A 211 -11.36 29.20 -21.28
C ASP A 211 -11.40 29.59 -19.79
N LEU A 212 -10.30 30.19 -19.30
CA LEU A 212 -10.22 30.78 -17.97
C LEU A 212 -10.63 32.25 -17.93
N GLY A 213 -11.10 32.81 -19.07
CA GLY A 213 -11.48 34.21 -19.21
C GLY A 213 -10.29 35.18 -19.20
N VAL A 214 -9.06 34.67 -19.37
CA VAL A 214 -7.81 35.46 -19.37
C VAL A 214 -7.17 35.42 -20.75
N GLN A 215 -6.83 36.59 -21.30
CA GLN A 215 -6.21 36.67 -22.63
C GLN A 215 -4.67 36.58 -22.59
N SER A 216 -4.04 36.97 -21.48
CA SER A 216 -2.60 36.89 -21.24
C SER A 216 -2.30 36.88 -19.73
N ILE A 217 -1.18 36.30 -19.34
CA ILE A 217 -0.62 36.35 -17.99
C ILE A 217 0.72 37.06 -18.03
#